data_27cf6a14340c4205a5af91cc530e7a33
#
_entry.id   27cf6a14340c4205a5af91cc530e7a33
#
_cell.length_a   1.000
_cell.length_b   1.000
_cell.length_c   1.000
_cell.angle_alpha   90.00
_cell.angle_beta   90.00
_cell.angle_gamma   90.00
#
_symmetry.space_group_name_H-M   'P 1'
#
loop_
_entity.id
_entity.type
_entity.pdbx_description
1 polymer ?
#
loop_
_entity_poly.entity_id
_entity_poly.type
_entity_poly.pdbx_seq_one_letter_code
_entity_poly.pdbx_strand_id
1 'polypeptide(L)'
;MPRIPVDLIYMQMAYQVAKLSYAKRRRVGCIIVKDTQVIATGYNGTPHGFDNDCEEIQTKDIENENHKKILEEKGYECEDSCCSKEVTKREVLHAESNALAKVSRSTLS
;
A
#
# COMPACT_ATOMS: atom_id res chain seq x y z
N MET A 1 -0.61 19.25 -33.32
CA MET A 1 -0.10 18.46 -32.18
C MET A 1 -1.12 17.43 -31.77
N PRO A 2 -0.72 16.15 -31.65
CA PRO A 2 -1.62 15.17 -31.07
C PRO A 2 -1.90 15.51 -29.63
N ARG A 3 -3.15 15.35 -29.21
CA ARG A 3 -3.51 15.52 -27.80
C ARG A 3 -2.99 14.36 -26.97
N ILE A 4 -2.53 14.66 -25.78
CA ILE A 4 -2.21 13.63 -24.81
C ILE A 4 -3.52 12.95 -24.40
N PRO A 5 -3.63 11.61 -24.45
CA PRO A 5 -4.82 10.93 -23.96
C PRO A 5 -5.12 11.29 -22.52
N VAL A 6 -6.37 11.62 -22.20
CA VAL A 6 -6.74 12.04 -20.86
C VAL A 6 -6.51 10.93 -19.82
N ASP A 7 -6.65 9.66 -20.23
CA ASP A 7 -6.38 8.53 -19.36
C ASP A 7 -4.93 8.49 -18.89
N LEU A 8 -4.00 8.89 -19.74
CA LEU A 8 -2.59 9.00 -19.38
C LEU A 8 -2.38 10.06 -18.29
N ILE A 9 -3.07 11.20 -18.42
CA ILE A 9 -3.01 12.25 -17.39
C ILE A 9 -3.53 11.71 -16.05
N TYR A 10 -4.65 10.99 -16.05
CA TYR A 10 -5.20 10.40 -14.82
C TYR A 10 -4.25 9.39 -14.20
N MET A 11 -3.59 8.56 -15.01
CA MET A 11 -2.59 7.63 -14.51
C MET A 11 -1.39 8.35 -13.89
N GLN A 12 -0.93 9.42 -14.51
CA GLN A 12 0.14 10.25 -13.94
C GLN A 12 -0.27 10.87 -12.59
N MET A 13 -1.52 11.32 -12.49
CA MET A 13 -2.07 11.83 -11.22
C MET A 13 -2.07 10.74 -10.14
N ALA A 14 -2.47 9.52 -10.48
CA ALA A 14 -2.45 8.40 -9.55
C ALA A 14 -1.02 8.09 -9.06
N TYR A 15 -0.03 8.14 -9.94
CA TYR A 15 1.38 7.99 -9.56
C TYR A 15 1.84 9.08 -8.60
N GLN A 16 1.42 10.32 -8.81
CA GLN A 16 1.76 11.41 -7.89
C GLN A 16 1.09 11.21 -6.52
N VAL A 17 -0.16 10.77 -6.50
CA VAL A 17 -0.89 10.47 -5.26
C VAL A 17 -0.20 9.35 -4.48
N ALA A 18 0.34 8.35 -5.18
CA ALA A 18 1.06 7.26 -4.55
C ALA A 18 2.23 7.73 -3.69
N LYS A 19 2.85 8.86 -4.03
CA LYS A 19 3.97 9.43 -3.27
C LYS A 19 3.58 9.90 -1.87
N LEU A 20 2.30 10.06 -1.60
CA LEU A 20 1.79 10.42 -0.28
C LEU A 20 1.76 9.23 0.69
N SER A 21 1.88 8.01 0.18
CA SER A 21 1.88 6.80 1.01
C SER A 21 3.16 6.70 1.84
N TYR A 22 2.99 6.28 3.10
CA TYR A 22 4.11 5.98 4.00
C TYR A 22 4.61 4.53 3.86
N ALA A 23 3.98 3.72 3.00
CA ALA A 23 4.41 2.34 2.76
C ALA A 23 5.84 2.29 2.22
N LYS A 24 6.65 1.39 2.75
CA LYS A 24 8.04 1.21 2.34
C LYS A 24 8.20 0.23 1.19
N ARG A 25 7.35 -0.82 1.17
CA ARG A 25 7.46 -1.90 0.19
C ARG A 25 6.83 -1.54 -1.14
N ARG A 26 5.66 -0.93 -1.13
CA ARG A 26 4.94 -0.55 -2.34
C ARG A 26 4.02 0.63 -2.05
N ARG A 27 4.21 1.69 -2.81
CA ARG A 27 3.33 2.86 -2.75
C ARG A 27 2.35 2.78 -3.91
N VAL A 28 1.07 2.81 -3.58
CA VAL A 28 -0.01 2.72 -4.57
C VAL A 28 -0.90 3.94 -4.44
N GLY A 29 -1.27 4.51 -5.57
CA GLY A 29 -2.21 5.63 -5.64
C GLY A 29 -3.43 5.25 -6.48
N CYS A 30 -4.55 5.85 -6.16
CA CYS A 30 -5.80 5.67 -6.89
C CYS A 30 -6.50 7.01 -7.06
N ILE A 31 -7.08 7.22 -8.23
CA ILE A 31 -8.01 8.34 -8.43
C ILE A 31 -9.34 7.79 -8.93
N ILE A 32 -10.42 8.46 -8.53
CA ILE A 32 -11.76 8.15 -9.03
C ILE A 32 -12.23 9.32 -9.87
N VAL A 33 -12.61 9.03 -11.10
CA VAL A 33 -13.03 10.04 -12.09
C VAL A 33 -14.49 9.83 -12.44
N LYS A 34 -15.26 10.91 -12.47
CA LYS A 34 -16.66 10.90 -12.91
C LYS A 34 -16.90 12.14 -13.74
N ASP A 35 -17.53 11.95 -14.92
CA ASP A 35 -17.86 13.06 -15.84
C ASP A 35 -16.65 13.94 -16.14
N THR A 36 -15.51 13.32 -16.46
CA THR A 36 -14.23 13.96 -16.75
C THR A 36 -13.62 14.75 -15.59
N GLN A 37 -14.12 14.53 -14.36
CA GLN A 37 -13.60 15.20 -13.15
C GLN A 37 -13.08 14.19 -12.14
N VAL A 38 -11.94 14.52 -11.53
CA VAL A 38 -11.42 13.74 -10.41
C VAL A 38 -12.25 14.06 -9.17
N ILE A 39 -12.96 13.07 -8.67
CA ILE A 39 -13.86 13.24 -7.51
C ILE A 39 -13.27 12.70 -6.21
N ALA A 40 -12.26 11.86 -6.27
CA ALA A 40 -11.56 11.37 -5.08
C ALA A 40 -10.17 10.86 -5.43
N THR A 41 -9.29 10.91 -4.45
CA THR A 41 -7.96 10.32 -4.52
C THR A 41 -7.74 9.43 -3.29
N GLY A 42 -6.91 8.42 -3.44
CA GLY A 42 -6.55 7.55 -2.33
C GLY A 42 -5.15 6.98 -2.50
N TYR A 43 -4.53 6.63 -1.41
CA TYR A 43 -3.26 5.93 -1.39
C TYR A 43 -3.28 4.92 -0.25
N ASN A 44 -2.44 3.89 -0.37
CA ASN A 44 -2.40 2.87 0.67
C ASN A 44 -1.78 3.42 1.95
N GLY A 45 -2.35 3.05 3.08
CA GLY A 45 -1.89 3.54 4.37
C GLY A 45 -2.76 3.07 5.52
N THR A 46 -2.33 3.42 6.73
CA THR A 46 -3.08 3.12 7.94
C THR A 46 -4.29 4.03 8.09
N PRO A 47 -5.36 3.59 8.76
CA PRO A 47 -6.49 4.46 9.07
C PRO A 47 -6.09 5.65 9.91
N HIS A 48 -6.88 6.72 9.83
CA HIS A 48 -6.68 7.92 10.64
C HIS A 48 -6.64 7.57 12.13
N GLY A 49 -5.62 8.06 12.83
CA GLY A 49 -5.41 7.78 14.25
C GLY A 49 -4.47 6.61 14.54
N PHE A 50 -4.11 5.83 13.51
CA PHE A 50 -3.09 4.78 13.63
C PHE A 50 -1.71 5.32 13.29
N ASP A 51 -0.67 4.56 13.67
CA ASP A 51 0.71 4.85 13.31
C ASP A 51 0.86 4.85 11.78
N ASN A 52 1.65 5.78 11.24
CA ASN A 52 1.91 5.88 9.81
C ASN A 52 2.79 4.75 9.26
N ASP A 53 3.45 3.98 10.12
CA ASP A 53 4.24 2.83 9.67
C ASP A 53 3.32 1.76 9.11
N CYS A 54 3.49 1.45 7.82
CA CYS A 54 2.67 0.48 7.11
C CYS A 54 3.19 -0.94 7.23
N GLU A 55 4.44 -1.12 7.62
CA GLU A 55 5.08 -2.42 7.72
C GLU A 55 5.50 -2.72 9.14
N GLU A 56 5.53 -3.99 9.48
CA GLU A 56 6.05 -4.49 10.75
C GLU A 56 7.03 -5.61 10.50
N ILE A 57 7.90 -5.87 11.48
CA ILE A 57 8.86 -6.96 11.39
C ILE A 57 8.24 -8.19 12.05
N GLN A 58 8.04 -9.25 11.26
CA GLN A 58 7.64 -10.55 11.77
C GLN A 58 8.88 -11.38 12.04
N THR A 59 8.98 -11.91 13.24
CA THR A 59 10.11 -12.78 13.67
C THR A 59 9.59 -14.18 13.94
N LYS A 60 10.30 -15.18 13.44
CA LYS A 60 9.99 -16.59 13.68
C LYS A 60 11.23 -17.32 14.18
N ASP A 61 11.04 -18.13 15.21
CA ASP A 61 12.11 -18.96 15.74
C ASP A 61 12.41 -20.13 14.79
N ILE A 62 13.68 -20.48 14.66
CA ILE A 62 14.12 -21.58 13.81
C ILE A 62 14.04 -22.87 14.64
N GLU A 63 13.26 -23.86 14.16
CA GLU A 63 13.13 -25.17 14.81
C GLU A 63 14.21 -26.15 14.35
N ASN A 64 14.61 -26.10 13.08
CA ASN A 64 15.65 -26.94 12.51
C ASN A 64 16.14 -26.34 11.20
N GLU A 65 17.16 -26.95 10.56
CA GLU A 65 17.74 -26.46 9.32
C GLU A 65 16.74 -26.43 8.16
N ASN A 66 15.83 -27.41 8.10
CA ASN A 66 14.80 -27.44 7.06
C ASN A 66 13.82 -26.27 7.23
N HIS A 67 13.46 -25.96 8.46
CA HIS A 67 12.60 -24.81 8.78
C HIS A 67 13.27 -23.50 8.34
N LYS A 68 14.55 -23.36 8.62
CA LYS A 68 15.36 -22.20 8.21
C LYS A 68 15.33 -22.02 6.69
N LYS A 69 15.53 -23.11 5.92
CA LYS A 69 15.50 -23.06 4.46
C LYS A 69 14.14 -22.64 3.93
N ILE A 70 13.06 -23.14 4.51
CA ILE A 70 11.70 -22.78 4.13
C ILE A 70 11.46 -21.29 4.38
N LEU A 71 11.90 -20.75 5.50
CA LEU A 71 11.75 -19.32 5.81
C LEU A 71 12.57 -18.45 4.86
N GLU A 72 13.79 -18.85 4.51
CA GLU A 72 14.61 -18.13 3.54
C GLU A 72 13.95 -18.10 2.16
N GLU A 73 13.34 -19.20 1.72
CA GLU A 73 12.59 -19.27 0.47
C GLU A 73 11.37 -18.32 0.48
N LYS A 74 10.78 -18.09 1.64
CA LYS A 74 9.66 -17.14 1.81
C LYS A 74 10.10 -15.69 1.92
N GLY A 75 11.40 -15.42 1.84
CA GLY A 75 11.93 -14.06 1.87
C GLY A 75 12.35 -13.55 3.24
N TYR A 76 12.43 -14.42 4.25
CA TYR A 76 12.94 -14.06 5.57
C TYR A 76 14.47 -13.96 5.56
N GLU A 77 14.98 -12.99 6.30
CA GLU A 77 16.41 -12.91 6.61
C GLU A 77 16.65 -13.65 7.92
N CYS A 78 17.52 -14.65 7.90
CA CYS A 78 17.72 -15.54 9.04
C CYS A 78 19.08 -15.31 9.69
N GLU A 79 19.08 -15.21 11.03
CA GLU A 79 20.26 -15.22 11.87
C GLU A 79 20.35 -16.58 12.59
N ASP A 80 21.26 -16.72 13.56
CA ASP A 80 21.57 -18.03 14.17
C ASP A 80 20.36 -18.77 14.76
N SER A 81 19.42 -18.05 15.36
CA SER A 81 18.28 -18.66 16.07
C SER A 81 16.92 -18.21 15.60
N CYS A 82 16.83 -17.17 14.76
CA CYS A 82 15.54 -16.64 14.30
C CYS A 82 15.64 -16.03 12.90
N CYS A 83 14.48 -15.94 12.24
CA CYS A 83 14.34 -15.28 10.95
C CYS A 83 13.35 -14.14 11.07
N SER A 84 13.59 -13.07 10.32
CA SER A 84 12.71 -11.89 10.32
C SER A 84 12.37 -11.44 8.90
N LYS A 85 11.22 -10.80 8.76
CA LYS A 85 10.74 -10.27 7.49
C LYS A 85 9.87 -9.06 7.74
N GLU A 86 10.04 -8.02 6.91
CA GLU A 86 9.16 -6.86 6.91
C GLU A 86 7.87 -7.19 6.15
N VAL A 87 6.72 -7.02 6.78
CA VAL A 87 5.41 -7.32 6.19
C VAL A 87 4.47 -6.14 6.39
N THR A 88 3.49 -6.01 5.49
CA THR A 88 2.45 -4.98 5.59
C THR A 88 1.54 -5.28 6.77
N LYS A 89 1.30 -4.29 7.63
CA LYS A 89 0.39 -4.41 8.77
C LYS A 89 -1.05 -4.68 8.32
N ARG A 90 -1.82 -5.38 9.16
CA ARG A 90 -3.23 -5.71 8.87
C ARG A 90 -4.12 -4.48 8.74
N GLU A 91 -3.84 -3.42 9.50
CA GLU A 91 -4.61 -2.18 9.48
C GLU A 91 -4.35 -1.28 8.27
N VAL A 92 -3.37 -1.61 7.41
CA VAL A 92 -3.10 -0.83 6.21
C VAL A 92 -4.23 -0.99 5.20
N LEU A 93 -4.82 0.12 4.80
CA LEU A 93 -5.89 0.16 3.82
C LEU A 93 -5.33 0.31 2.41
N HIS A 94 -5.98 -0.32 1.44
CA HIS A 94 -5.64 -0.18 0.04
C HIS A 94 -6.07 1.20 -0.50
N ALA A 95 -5.37 1.67 -1.52
CA ALA A 95 -5.61 2.98 -2.12
C ALA A 95 -7.04 3.13 -2.63
N GLU A 96 -7.58 2.08 -3.26
CA GLU A 96 -8.95 2.06 -3.80
C GLU A 96 -9.98 2.22 -2.68
N SER A 97 -9.79 1.50 -1.57
CA SER A 97 -10.69 1.58 -0.41
C SER A 97 -10.69 2.97 0.20
N ASN A 98 -9.51 3.60 0.30
CA ASN A 98 -9.38 4.95 0.81
C ASN A 98 -10.08 5.97 -0.09
N ALA A 99 -9.95 5.83 -1.42
CA ALA A 99 -10.60 6.71 -2.38
C ALA A 99 -12.12 6.56 -2.31
N LEU A 100 -12.63 5.32 -2.26
CA LEU A 100 -14.07 5.04 -2.16
C LEU A 100 -14.67 5.57 -0.87
N ALA A 101 -13.96 5.48 0.25
CA ALA A 101 -14.41 6.01 1.52
C ALA A 101 -14.63 7.54 1.44
N LYS A 102 -13.77 8.25 0.75
CA LYS A 102 -13.91 9.70 0.55
C LYS A 102 -15.14 10.03 -0.30
N VAL A 103 -15.42 9.27 -1.34
CA VAL A 103 -16.63 9.45 -2.16
C VAL A 103 -17.87 9.24 -1.31
N SER A 104 -17.92 8.18 -0.51
CA SER A 104 -19.03 7.90 0.41
C SER A 104 -19.30 9.07 1.36
N ARG A 105 -18.25 9.63 1.94
CA ARG A 105 -18.38 10.76 2.84
C ARG A 105 -18.91 12.02 2.14
N SER A 106 -18.48 12.26 0.91
CA SER A 106 -18.94 13.40 0.12
C SER A 106 -20.42 13.32 -0.20
N THR A 107 -20.96 12.13 -0.44
CA THR A 107 -22.37 11.93 -0.78
C THR A 107 -23.28 11.98 0.43
N LEU A 108 -22.76 11.82 1.64
CA LEU A 108 -23.52 11.86 2.89
C LEU A 108 -23.60 13.25 3.52
N SER A 109 -22.80 14.18 3.05
CA SER A 109 -22.74 15.54 3.58
C SER A 109 -23.80 16.46 3.00
#